data_3467ea421a1b8ffbf7b7695e8c74168e
#
_entry.id   3467ea421a1b8ffbf7b7695e8c74168e
#
_cell.length_a   1.000
_cell.length_b   1.000
_cell.length_c   1.000
_cell.angle_alpha   90.00
_cell.angle_beta   90.00
_cell.angle_gamma   90.00
#
_symmetry.space_group_name_H-M   'P 1'
#
loop_
_entity.id
_entity.type
_entity.pdbx_description
1 polymer ?
#
loop_
_entity_poly.entity_id
_entity_poly.type
_entity_poly.pdbx_seq_one_letter_code
_entity_poly.pdbx_strand_id
1 'polypeptide(L)'
;MKKSILFTVFLFTFSGKAQNTSAHQFKYLEYDIEKIQHLYKNNKASVKEVVQAYLQRINDVDKNGVKLNSIITINPDAIKIADSLDHLDAKLKNKPLFGIPILLKDNIDTHDKMPNTAGSLALKNSFPLQDSYLVKKLREAGAVIIGKTNLSEWANFRGMKSTSGWSGLGGLTKNPYILDRNTCGSSAGSGAAISANLGIIAMGTETNGSITCPSSLNGIVGLKPTVGLISRQGIIPISSSQDTAGPMARTVKDIAISLGTMVGEDKADRETMGSDQFNQKDYTQFLTLNGLKGKRLGYLKSMTHGSSKKVDQLFIQTLKFLENQGAIIVEIDKDLLSPEVQEKSLELMIDEYKDGLNNYFASLGKNAVIKNIDELIAFNKNNKEELHYFGQEFLELSAKSKGTKDENYAKAVKIAQEGSREKGINLVMKKYTLDAIISPTTVEAWKTDLKNGDREDIFGGWEAAAIAGYPSITLPMGSIDGLPVGILFFAEKWQEGKLITMAYTFEQTNPQRKVPQFLNK
;
A
#
# COMPACT_ATOMS: atom_id res chain seq x y z
N MET A 1 48.51 -64.60 -16.91
CA MET A 1 48.08 -63.89 -15.66
C MET A 1 47.57 -62.53 -16.07
N LYS A 2 46.25 -62.36 -16.23
CA LYS A 2 45.61 -61.05 -16.53
C LYS A 2 45.01 -60.53 -15.23
N LYS A 3 45.49 -59.37 -14.73
CA LYS A 3 44.92 -58.68 -13.55
C LYS A 3 43.79 -57.77 -14.04
N SER A 4 42.57 -58.08 -13.66
CA SER A 4 41.42 -57.18 -13.83
C SER A 4 41.41 -56.15 -12.69
N ILE A 5 41.41 -54.87 -13.03
CA ILE A 5 41.25 -53.76 -12.11
C ILE A 5 39.77 -53.39 -12.12
N LEU A 6 39.11 -53.52 -10.95
CA LEU A 6 37.72 -53.17 -10.71
C LEU A 6 37.70 -51.67 -10.33
N PHE A 7 37.09 -50.83 -11.17
CA PHE A 7 36.84 -49.43 -10.87
C PHE A 7 35.48 -49.31 -10.15
N THR A 8 35.48 -49.00 -8.86
CA THR A 8 34.29 -48.70 -8.12
C THR A 8 33.94 -47.21 -8.29
N VAL A 9 32.88 -46.93 -9.02
CA VAL A 9 32.33 -45.55 -9.18
C VAL A 9 31.45 -45.27 -7.97
N PHE A 10 31.90 -44.35 -7.10
CA PHE A 10 31.08 -43.79 -6.05
C PHE A 10 30.16 -42.70 -6.67
N LEU A 11 28.88 -42.99 -6.84
CA LEU A 11 27.85 -42.03 -7.12
C LEU A 11 27.52 -41.24 -5.82
N PHE A 12 28.04 -40.02 -5.74
CA PHE A 12 27.57 -39.07 -4.75
C PHE A 12 26.20 -38.51 -5.20
N THR A 13 25.11 -39.04 -4.62
CA THR A 13 23.80 -38.45 -4.75
C THR A 13 23.77 -37.19 -3.86
N PHE A 14 23.90 -36.01 -4.47
CA PHE A 14 23.55 -34.75 -3.81
C PHE A 14 22.03 -34.72 -3.58
N SER A 15 21.58 -35.12 -2.40
CA SER A 15 20.23 -34.84 -1.94
C SER A 15 20.14 -33.33 -1.66
N GLY A 16 19.70 -32.56 -2.65
CA GLY A 16 19.24 -31.20 -2.45
C GLY A 16 18.04 -31.21 -1.51
N LYS A 17 18.26 -31.12 -0.19
CA LYS A 17 17.17 -30.84 0.76
C LYS A 17 16.61 -29.47 0.43
N ALA A 18 15.39 -29.44 -0.08
CA ALA A 18 14.60 -28.23 -0.25
C ALA A 18 14.49 -27.51 1.11
N GLN A 19 15.03 -26.31 1.19
CA GLN A 19 14.98 -25.39 2.35
C GLN A 19 13.60 -24.76 2.52
N ASN A 20 12.50 -25.49 2.29
CA ASN A 20 11.15 -24.91 2.17
C ASN A 20 10.18 -25.33 3.29
N THR A 21 10.64 -25.88 4.43
CA THR A 21 9.72 -26.41 5.45
C THR A 21 9.30 -25.44 6.54
N SER A 22 10.00 -24.32 6.77
CA SER A 22 9.66 -23.38 7.87
C SER A 22 8.61 -22.31 7.49
N ALA A 23 8.48 -21.95 6.22
CA ALA A 23 7.54 -20.90 5.78
C ALA A 23 6.06 -21.27 5.96
N HIS A 24 5.72 -22.56 5.91
CA HIS A 24 4.35 -23.07 6.04
C HIS A 24 3.92 -23.44 7.47
N GLN A 25 4.82 -23.40 8.46
CA GLN A 25 4.52 -23.82 9.85
C GLN A 25 4.17 -22.65 10.78
N PHE A 26 3.97 -21.44 10.25
CA PHE A 26 3.64 -20.29 11.09
C PHE A 26 2.26 -20.47 11.76
N LYS A 27 2.23 -20.46 13.09
CA LYS A 27 1.03 -20.71 13.92
C LYS A 27 -0.16 -19.82 13.57
N TYR A 28 0.09 -18.57 13.16
CA TYR A 28 -0.93 -17.56 12.86
C TYR A 28 -1.04 -17.27 11.35
N LEU A 29 -0.70 -18.27 10.50
CA LEU A 29 -0.81 -18.13 9.05
C LEU A 29 -2.26 -17.83 8.65
N GLU A 30 -2.47 -16.75 7.84
CA GLU A 30 -3.78 -16.28 7.39
C GLU A 30 -4.79 -15.95 8.53
N TYR A 31 -4.27 -15.60 9.72
CA TYR A 31 -5.13 -15.08 10.78
C TYR A 31 -5.47 -13.62 10.49
N ASP A 32 -6.75 -13.27 10.66
CA ASP A 32 -7.32 -11.94 10.62
C ASP A 32 -7.44 -11.34 12.04
N ILE A 33 -7.91 -10.09 12.12
CA ILE A 33 -8.11 -9.40 13.41
C ILE A 33 -8.99 -10.23 14.35
N GLU A 34 -10.12 -10.76 13.85
CA GLU A 34 -11.07 -11.48 14.70
C GLU A 34 -10.47 -12.78 15.25
N LYS A 35 -9.76 -13.55 14.40
CA LYS A 35 -9.11 -14.78 14.84
C LYS A 35 -8.07 -14.51 15.94
N ILE A 36 -7.27 -13.44 15.79
CA ILE A 36 -6.31 -13.05 16.82
C ILE A 36 -7.04 -12.63 18.12
N GLN A 37 -8.04 -11.76 18.02
CA GLN A 37 -8.80 -11.32 19.19
C GLN A 37 -9.57 -12.45 19.87
N HIS A 38 -10.03 -13.45 19.08
CA HIS A 38 -10.64 -14.65 19.63
C HIS A 38 -9.68 -15.46 20.51
N LEU A 39 -8.38 -15.50 20.15
CA LEU A 39 -7.37 -16.14 21.01
C LEU A 39 -7.25 -15.42 22.35
N TYR A 40 -7.20 -14.08 22.34
CA TYR A 40 -7.10 -13.26 23.55
C TYR A 40 -8.32 -13.43 24.46
N LYS A 41 -9.52 -13.32 23.89
CA LYS A 41 -10.79 -13.47 24.63
C LYS A 41 -10.95 -14.83 25.31
N ASN A 42 -10.36 -15.88 24.72
CA ASN A 42 -10.43 -17.24 25.23
C ASN A 42 -9.17 -17.69 25.98
N ASN A 43 -8.26 -16.75 26.31
CA ASN A 43 -6.98 -17.03 26.99
C ASN A 43 -6.14 -18.12 26.31
N LYS A 44 -6.23 -18.24 24.96
CA LYS A 44 -5.46 -19.19 24.14
C LYS A 44 -4.12 -18.66 23.68
N ALA A 45 -3.91 -17.36 23.77
CA ALA A 45 -2.64 -16.67 23.57
C ALA A 45 -2.67 -15.32 24.29
N SER A 46 -1.51 -14.81 24.70
CA SER A 46 -1.31 -13.44 25.14
C SER A 46 -0.93 -12.54 23.95
N VAL A 47 -1.08 -11.22 24.12
CA VAL A 47 -0.63 -10.24 23.13
C VAL A 47 0.89 -10.38 22.89
N LYS A 48 1.64 -10.56 23.99
CA LYS A 48 3.08 -10.78 23.96
C LYS A 48 3.47 -11.99 23.11
N GLU A 49 2.83 -13.15 23.32
CA GLU A 49 3.09 -14.36 22.51
C GLU A 49 2.82 -14.16 21.03
N VAL A 50 1.73 -13.49 20.67
CA VAL A 50 1.39 -13.21 19.28
C VAL A 50 2.43 -12.27 18.66
N VAL A 51 2.77 -11.16 19.32
CA VAL A 51 3.76 -10.20 18.83
C VAL A 51 5.14 -10.86 18.67
N GLN A 52 5.57 -11.68 19.64
CA GLN A 52 6.82 -12.43 19.55
C GLN A 52 6.82 -13.38 18.33
N ALA A 53 5.72 -14.06 18.07
CA ALA A 53 5.62 -14.97 16.92
C ALA A 53 5.74 -14.20 15.58
N TYR A 54 5.11 -13.01 15.45
CA TYR A 54 5.26 -12.17 14.26
C TYR A 54 6.68 -11.65 14.11
N LEU A 55 7.32 -11.19 15.18
CA LEU A 55 8.72 -10.74 15.15
C LEU A 55 9.66 -11.88 14.75
N GLN A 56 9.45 -13.09 15.27
CA GLN A 56 10.22 -14.28 14.87
C GLN A 56 10.01 -14.58 13.38
N ARG A 57 8.75 -14.52 12.87
CA ARG A 57 8.49 -14.74 11.45
C ARG A 57 9.15 -13.68 10.56
N ILE A 58 9.17 -12.41 10.98
CA ILE A 58 9.92 -11.36 10.28
C ILE A 58 11.40 -11.74 10.19
N ASN A 59 11.99 -12.18 11.32
CA ASN A 59 13.37 -12.63 11.35
C ASN A 59 13.62 -13.81 10.38
N ASP A 60 12.74 -14.80 10.38
CA ASP A 60 12.91 -16.06 9.64
C ASP A 60 12.65 -15.90 8.13
N VAL A 61 11.72 -15.03 7.73
CA VAL A 61 11.32 -14.85 6.31
C VAL A 61 11.96 -13.61 5.71
N ASP A 62 11.81 -12.44 6.37
CA ASP A 62 12.20 -11.16 5.79
C ASP A 62 13.70 -10.90 5.89
N LYS A 63 14.32 -11.26 7.04
CA LYS A 63 15.74 -10.92 7.32
C LYS A 63 16.70 -12.03 6.97
N ASN A 64 16.48 -13.24 7.44
CA ASN A 64 17.45 -14.35 7.33
C ASN A 64 17.03 -15.45 6.35
N GLY A 65 15.74 -15.54 5.96
CA GLY A 65 15.24 -16.54 5.01
C GLY A 65 15.38 -16.08 3.55
N VAL A 66 14.25 -15.92 2.88
CA VAL A 66 14.18 -15.50 1.46
C VAL A 66 14.59 -14.04 1.25
N LYS A 67 14.75 -13.30 2.33
CA LYS A 67 15.18 -11.90 2.37
C LYS A 67 14.28 -11.04 1.47
N LEU A 68 13.01 -10.93 1.89
CA LEU A 68 12.03 -10.10 1.18
C LEU A 68 12.41 -8.61 1.23
N ASN A 69 13.14 -8.18 2.26
CA ASN A 69 13.47 -6.78 2.53
C ASN A 69 12.23 -5.87 2.58
N SER A 70 11.13 -6.42 3.10
CA SER A 70 9.87 -5.69 3.20
C SER A 70 9.79 -4.79 4.43
N ILE A 71 10.68 -4.99 5.42
CA ILE A 71 10.73 -4.23 6.67
C ILE A 71 12.09 -3.55 6.80
N ILE A 72 12.10 -2.23 7.02
CA ILE A 72 13.33 -1.47 7.29
C ILE A 72 13.69 -1.54 8.76
N THR A 73 12.75 -1.18 9.64
CA THR A 73 13.00 -1.02 11.08
C THR A 73 12.01 -1.87 11.88
N ILE A 74 12.51 -2.58 12.88
CA ILE A 74 11.69 -3.26 13.90
C ILE A 74 11.57 -2.32 15.10
N ASN A 75 10.38 -2.24 15.68
CA ASN A 75 10.16 -1.49 16.91
C ASN A 75 10.83 -2.21 18.09
N PRO A 76 11.88 -1.64 18.70
CA PRO A 76 12.60 -2.29 19.79
C PRO A 76 11.75 -2.45 21.07
N ASP A 77 10.69 -1.66 21.20
CA ASP A 77 9.80 -1.70 22.37
C ASP A 77 8.52 -2.55 22.13
N ALA A 78 8.37 -3.19 20.95
CA ALA A 78 7.16 -3.93 20.58
C ALA A 78 6.75 -4.99 21.62
N ILE A 79 7.71 -5.78 22.12
CA ILE A 79 7.45 -6.82 23.14
C ILE A 79 7.03 -6.18 24.46
N LYS A 80 7.68 -5.08 24.88
CA LYS A 80 7.33 -4.36 26.11
C LYS A 80 5.93 -3.77 26.04
N ILE A 81 5.57 -3.19 24.89
CA ILE A 81 4.22 -2.66 24.64
C ILE A 81 3.19 -3.79 24.71
N ALA A 82 3.46 -4.92 24.06
CA ALA A 82 2.59 -6.09 24.07
C ALA A 82 2.37 -6.64 25.47
N ASP A 83 3.44 -6.78 26.25
CA ASP A 83 3.41 -7.21 27.65
C ASP A 83 2.56 -6.24 28.51
N SER A 84 2.68 -4.95 28.31
CA SER A 84 1.86 -3.94 29.00
C SER A 84 0.37 -4.08 28.69
N LEU A 85 0.00 -4.42 27.44
CA LEU A 85 -1.40 -4.64 27.05
C LEU A 85 -1.99 -5.89 27.71
N ASP A 86 -1.20 -6.92 27.93
CA ASP A 86 -1.67 -8.15 28.61
C ASP A 86 -2.12 -7.85 30.05
N HIS A 87 -1.53 -6.85 30.71
CA HIS A 87 -1.82 -6.46 32.10
C HIS A 87 -2.94 -5.41 32.24
N LEU A 88 -3.56 -4.97 31.14
CA LEU A 88 -4.68 -4.02 31.20
C LEU A 88 -5.97 -4.68 31.72
N ASP A 89 -6.81 -3.86 32.33
CA ASP A 89 -8.16 -4.26 32.73
C ASP A 89 -8.99 -4.75 31.54
N ALA A 90 -9.88 -5.70 31.78
CA ALA A 90 -10.72 -6.32 30.75
C ALA A 90 -11.52 -5.30 29.91
N LYS A 91 -11.98 -4.21 30.52
CA LYS A 91 -12.71 -3.11 29.83
C LYS A 91 -11.83 -2.41 28.77
N LEU A 92 -10.53 -2.28 29.01
CA LEU A 92 -9.57 -1.64 28.11
C LEU A 92 -9.15 -2.57 26.96
N LYS A 93 -9.37 -3.88 27.11
CA LYS A 93 -9.10 -4.89 26.10
C LYS A 93 -10.17 -4.96 25.00
N ASN A 94 -11.31 -4.28 25.16
CA ASN A 94 -12.40 -4.31 24.18
C ASN A 94 -12.28 -3.18 23.13
N LYS A 95 -11.07 -3.02 22.56
CA LYS A 95 -10.77 -2.04 21.51
C LYS A 95 -10.69 -2.72 20.13
N PRO A 96 -11.03 -2.02 19.03
CA PRO A 96 -11.08 -2.62 17.68
C PRO A 96 -9.79 -3.27 17.23
N LEU A 97 -8.63 -2.73 17.62
CA LEU A 97 -7.30 -3.23 17.24
C LEU A 97 -6.48 -3.71 18.45
N PHE A 98 -7.14 -4.06 19.55
CA PHE A 98 -6.45 -4.48 20.76
C PHE A 98 -5.49 -5.65 20.51
N GLY A 99 -4.20 -5.40 20.77
CA GLY A 99 -3.14 -6.40 20.64
C GLY A 99 -2.78 -6.79 19.20
N ILE A 100 -3.34 -6.13 18.18
CA ILE A 100 -3.09 -6.47 16.78
C ILE A 100 -1.72 -5.93 16.33
N PRO A 101 -0.81 -6.81 15.82
CA PRO A 101 0.48 -6.40 15.29
C PRO A 101 0.32 -5.69 13.94
N ILE A 102 0.71 -4.40 13.88
CA ILE A 102 0.58 -3.51 12.72
C ILE A 102 1.95 -3.05 12.25
N LEU A 103 2.09 -2.91 10.94
CA LEU A 103 3.24 -2.33 10.26
C LEU A 103 2.88 -0.97 9.65
N LEU A 104 3.84 -0.06 9.59
CA LEU A 104 3.66 1.27 8.99
C LEU A 104 4.66 1.48 7.86
N LYS A 105 4.23 2.05 6.74
CA LYS A 105 5.15 2.52 5.70
C LYS A 105 6.13 3.54 6.29
N ASP A 106 7.41 3.47 5.90
CA ASP A 106 8.47 4.30 6.49
C ASP A 106 8.50 5.75 5.97
N ASN A 107 7.32 6.30 5.78
CA ASN A 107 7.08 7.73 5.61
C ASN A 107 5.97 8.25 6.57
N ILE A 108 5.57 7.43 7.55
CA ILE A 108 4.56 7.75 8.56
C ILE A 108 5.26 7.92 9.90
N ASP A 109 5.14 9.10 10.51
CA ASP A 109 5.81 9.46 11.76
C ASP A 109 5.34 8.62 12.96
N THR A 110 6.33 8.18 13.76
CA THR A 110 6.12 7.60 15.08
C THR A 110 7.02 8.29 16.10
N HIS A 111 6.47 8.68 17.25
CA HIS A 111 7.26 9.22 18.36
C HIS A 111 7.70 8.07 19.28
N ASP A 112 8.70 7.35 18.82
CA ASP A 112 9.34 6.23 19.52
C ASP A 112 10.81 6.09 19.08
N LYS A 113 11.38 4.90 19.19
CA LYS A 113 12.79 4.65 18.83
C LYS A 113 12.99 4.26 17.35
N MET A 114 11.95 4.39 16.53
CA MET A 114 12.06 4.16 15.08
C MET A 114 12.21 5.49 14.35
N PRO A 115 13.19 5.64 13.45
CA PRO A 115 13.28 6.80 12.59
C PRO A 115 12.14 6.78 11.55
N ASN A 116 11.89 7.92 10.90
CA ASN A 116 11.03 8.03 9.74
C ASN A 116 11.88 8.52 8.56
N THR A 117 12.09 7.66 7.53
CA THR A 117 13.22 7.86 6.63
C THR A 117 12.85 8.07 5.17
N ALA A 118 11.59 7.83 4.77
CA ALA A 118 11.20 7.71 3.36
C ALA A 118 12.09 6.72 2.57
N GLY A 119 12.77 5.79 3.27
CA GLY A 119 13.73 4.84 2.70
C GLY A 119 15.10 5.44 2.38
N SER A 120 15.33 6.74 2.63
CA SER A 120 16.56 7.43 2.28
C SER A 120 17.60 7.40 3.40
N LEU A 121 18.86 7.24 3.01
CA LEU A 121 20.01 7.37 3.92
C LEU A 121 20.12 8.77 4.52
N ALA A 122 19.59 9.79 3.85
CA ALA A 122 19.57 11.17 4.35
C ALA A 122 18.80 11.31 5.67
N LEU A 123 17.75 10.49 5.85
CA LEU A 123 16.88 10.53 7.03
C LEU A 123 17.09 9.35 7.99
N LYS A 124 18.14 8.54 7.84
CA LYS A 124 18.36 7.34 8.69
C LYS A 124 18.36 7.61 10.21
N ASN A 125 18.63 8.84 10.61
CA ASN A 125 18.61 9.28 12.00
C ASN A 125 17.54 10.35 12.26
N SER A 126 16.50 10.42 11.45
CA SER A 126 15.40 11.37 11.60
C SER A 126 14.32 10.79 12.53
N PHE A 127 14.24 11.31 13.75
CA PHE A 127 13.27 10.88 14.76
C PHE A 127 12.20 11.97 14.93
N PRO A 128 10.92 11.66 14.57
CA PRO A 128 9.83 12.61 14.70
C PRO A 128 9.59 13.07 16.14
N LEU A 129 9.10 14.31 16.31
CA LEU A 129 8.81 14.88 17.63
C LEU A 129 7.48 14.42 18.22
N GLN A 130 6.61 13.85 17.38
CA GLN A 130 5.28 13.37 17.76
C GLN A 130 4.84 12.23 16.83
N ASP A 131 3.86 11.44 17.28
CA ASP A 131 3.16 10.51 16.42
C ASP A 131 2.38 11.29 15.34
N SER A 132 2.29 10.75 14.13
CA SER A 132 1.28 11.21 13.17
C SER A 132 -0.13 11.03 13.76
N TYR A 133 -1.09 11.81 13.28
CA TYR A 133 -2.48 11.64 13.69
C TYR A 133 -2.96 10.20 13.53
N LEU A 134 -2.64 9.59 12.39
CA LEU A 134 -2.92 8.19 12.09
C LEU A 134 -2.37 7.23 13.16
N VAL A 135 -1.10 7.39 13.53
CA VAL A 135 -0.43 6.54 14.53
C VAL A 135 -1.04 6.71 15.91
N LYS A 136 -1.35 7.95 16.31
CA LYS A 136 -2.07 8.21 17.56
C LYS A 136 -3.39 7.44 17.60
N LYS A 137 -4.19 7.50 16.52
CA LYS A 137 -5.46 6.79 16.42
C LYS A 137 -5.31 5.26 16.50
N LEU A 138 -4.31 4.71 15.84
CA LEU A 138 -4.01 3.26 15.90
C LEU A 138 -3.62 2.82 17.32
N ARG A 139 -2.78 3.59 18.02
CA ARG A 139 -2.42 3.31 19.41
C ARG A 139 -3.63 3.43 20.36
N GLU A 140 -4.47 4.46 20.16
CA GLU A 140 -5.74 4.62 20.91
C GLU A 140 -6.68 3.42 20.70
N ALA A 141 -6.70 2.83 19.48
CA ALA A 141 -7.45 1.62 19.17
C ALA A 141 -6.83 0.33 19.73
N GLY A 142 -5.66 0.40 20.38
CA GLY A 142 -4.97 -0.71 21.03
C GLY A 142 -4.00 -1.49 20.16
N ALA A 143 -3.62 -0.97 19.00
CA ALA A 143 -2.67 -1.62 18.10
C ALA A 143 -1.24 -1.67 18.67
N VAL A 144 -0.50 -2.71 18.30
CA VAL A 144 0.94 -2.84 18.57
C VAL A 144 1.69 -2.57 17.26
N ILE A 145 2.36 -1.41 17.17
CA ILE A 145 3.20 -1.09 16.01
C ILE A 145 4.52 -1.84 16.15
N ILE A 146 4.71 -2.85 15.29
CA ILE A 146 5.86 -3.77 15.37
C ILE A 146 7.04 -3.38 14.47
N GLY A 147 6.85 -2.43 13.53
CA GLY A 147 7.93 -1.97 12.68
C GLY A 147 7.50 -1.05 11.55
N LYS A 148 8.51 -0.58 10.79
CA LYS A 148 8.38 0.24 9.58
C LYS A 148 8.69 -0.59 8.35
N THR A 149 7.83 -0.50 7.33
CA THR A 149 7.99 -1.23 6.07
C THR A 149 8.80 -0.43 5.07
N ASN A 150 9.56 -1.15 4.24
CA ASN A 150 10.25 -0.59 3.09
C ASN A 150 9.27 0.02 2.07
N LEU A 151 9.76 0.88 1.23
CA LEU A 151 8.98 1.60 0.23
C LEU A 151 9.87 1.89 -0.99
N SER A 152 9.24 2.24 -2.12
CA SER A 152 9.99 2.95 -3.15
C SER A 152 10.45 4.27 -2.57
N GLU A 153 11.74 4.56 -2.63
CA GLU A 153 12.34 5.71 -1.95
C GLU A 153 11.63 7.03 -2.31
N TRP A 154 11.40 7.87 -1.28
CA TRP A 154 10.62 9.10 -1.40
C TRP A 154 9.23 8.87 -2.04
N ALA A 155 8.59 7.75 -1.68
CA ALA A 155 7.30 7.33 -2.22
C ALA A 155 7.28 7.26 -3.76
N ASN A 156 8.41 6.90 -4.37
CA ASN A 156 8.65 6.82 -5.82
C ASN A 156 8.71 8.16 -6.55
N PHE A 157 8.91 9.28 -5.82
CA PHE A 157 8.97 10.62 -6.39
C PHE A 157 10.35 11.27 -6.24
N ARG A 158 11.43 10.45 -6.34
CA ARG A 158 12.82 10.93 -6.38
C ARG A 158 13.31 11.15 -7.81
N GLY A 159 13.25 10.12 -8.65
CA GLY A 159 13.79 10.13 -10.00
C GLY A 159 12.84 9.51 -11.03
N MET A 160 12.95 9.92 -12.29
CA MET A 160 12.08 9.47 -13.38
C MET A 160 12.22 7.98 -13.69
N LYS A 161 13.40 7.39 -13.44
CA LYS A 161 13.68 5.95 -13.63
C LYS A 161 13.70 5.18 -12.33
N SER A 162 12.96 5.62 -11.32
CA SER A 162 12.84 4.91 -10.05
C SER A 162 12.33 3.49 -10.27
N THR A 163 12.92 2.53 -9.56
CA THR A 163 12.41 1.15 -9.51
C THR A 163 11.54 0.99 -8.28
N SER A 164 10.28 0.61 -8.48
CA SER A 164 9.35 0.35 -7.39
C SER A 164 9.88 -0.72 -6.44
N GLY A 165 9.78 -0.43 -5.13
CA GLY A 165 10.22 -1.31 -4.06
C GLY A 165 11.69 -1.19 -3.68
N TRP A 166 12.48 -0.35 -4.35
CA TRP A 166 13.87 -0.07 -3.96
C TRP A 166 13.98 1.22 -3.13
N SER A 167 14.83 1.17 -2.11
CA SER A 167 15.24 2.35 -1.34
C SER A 167 16.72 2.23 -0.93
N GLY A 168 17.40 3.36 -0.75
CA GLY A 168 18.80 3.41 -0.33
C GLY A 168 19.02 2.71 1.02
N LEU A 169 18.10 2.87 1.95
CA LEU A 169 18.20 2.28 3.29
C LEU A 169 17.76 0.82 3.36
N GLY A 170 16.69 0.45 2.64
CA GLY A 170 16.08 -0.88 2.73
C GLY A 170 16.50 -1.85 1.62
N GLY A 171 17.14 -1.37 0.57
CA GLY A 171 17.38 -2.16 -0.64
C GLY A 171 16.08 -2.49 -1.38
N LEU A 172 16.10 -3.53 -2.22
CA LEU A 172 14.95 -3.95 -3.02
C LEU A 172 14.01 -4.87 -2.22
N THR A 173 12.75 -4.49 -2.12
CA THR A 173 11.66 -5.37 -1.66
C THR A 173 11.30 -6.36 -2.75
N LYS A 174 11.26 -7.66 -2.42
CA LYS A 174 10.94 -8.73 -3.35
C LYS A 174 9.47 -9.12 -3.28
N ASN A 175 8.93 -9.55 -4.42
CA ASN A 175 7.57 -10.09 -4.48
C ASN A 175 7.50 -11.46 -3.80
N PRO A 176 6.59 -11.69 -2.82
CA PRO A 176 6.54 -12.93 -2.06
C PRO A 176 6.04 -14.15 -2.87
N TYR A 177 5.39 -13.94 -4.01
CA TYR A 177 4.97 -15.04 -4.89
C TYR A 177 6.12 -15.55 -5.74
N ILE A 178 6.84 -14.65 -6.42
CA ILE A 178 8.00 -14.95 -7.25
C ILE A 178 9.07 -13.89 -6.98
N LEU A 179 10.21 -14.29 -6.43
CA LEU A 179 11.18 -13.40 -5.79
C LEU A 179 11.92 -12.44 -6.75
N ASP A 180 11.93 -12.71 -8.05
CA ASP A 180 12.53 -11.81 -9.06
C ASP A 180 11.52 -10.84 -9.69
N ARG A 181 10.28 -10.86 -9.22
CA ARG A 181 9.21 -9.98 -9.70
C ARG A 181 9.10 -8.71 -8.84
N ASN A 182 8.60 -7.67 -9.49
CA ASN A 182 8.34 -6.40 -8.82
C ASN A 182 7.11 -6.48 -7.89
N THR A 183 7.16 -5.77 -6.79
CA THR A 183 6.06 -5.63 -5.83
C THR A 183 5.09 -4.52 -6.21
N CYS A 184 5.40 -3.72 -7.23
CA CYS A 184 4.94 -2.36 -7.38
C CYS A 184 5.27 -1.51 -6.13
N GLY A 185 4.85 -0.26 -6.15
CA GLY A 185 5.09 0.71 -5.09
C GLY A 185 4.08 1.86 -5.12
N SER A 186 4.32 2.80 -4.28
CA SER A 186 5.46 2.96 -3.39
C SER A 186 5.33 2.22 -2.05
N SER A 187 4.15 1.73 -1.62
CA SER A 187 3.97 0.94 -0.37
C SER A 187 4.39 -0.53 -0.56
N ALA A 188 5.54 -0.75 -1.20
CA ALA A 188 6.07 -2.06 -1.59
C ALA A 188 6.22 -3.02 -0.41
N GLY A 189 6.90 -2.57 0.64
CA GLY A 189 7.11 -3.37 1.85
C GLY A 189 5.81 -3.65 2.60
N SER A 190 4.86 -2.69 2.65
CA SER A 190 3.54 -2.92 3.25
C SER A 190 2.79 -4.04 2.53
N GLY A 191 2.75 -4.00 1.18
CA GLY A 191 2.14 -5.05 0.37
C GLY A 191 2.78 -6.42 0.57
N ALA A 192 4.11 -6.49 0.41
CA ALA A 192 4.86 -7.74 0.54
C ALA A 192 4.80 -8.34 1.95
N ALA A 193 4.91 -7.51 3.01
CA ALA A 193 4.87 -7.96 4.40
C ALA A 193 3.51 -8.58 4.75
N ILE A 194 2.39 -7.92 4.41
CA ILE A 194 1.05 -8.45 4.69
C ILE A 194 0.77 -9.71 3.88
N SER A 195 1.17 -9.73 2.63
CA SER A 195 1.08 -10.93 1.79
C SER A 195 1.81 -12.13 2.39
N ALA A 196 3.02 -11.90 2.93
CA ALA A 196 3.88 -12.91 3.55
C ALA A 196 3.51 -13.23 5.02
N ASN A 197 2.43 -12.68 5.56
CA ASN A 197 2.01 -12.85 6.95
C ASN A 197 3.04 -12.36 7.99
N LEU A 198 3.67 -11.20 7.75
CA LEU A 198 4.61 -10.56 8.68
C LEU A 198 3.93 -9.55 9.62
N GLY A 199 2.65 -9.34 9.45
CA GLY A 199 1.74 -8.53 10.24
C GLY A 199 0.30 -8.89 9.90
N ILE A 200 -0.65 -8.31 10.62
CA ILE A 200 -2.09 -8.47 10.31
C ILE A 200 -2.52 -7.38 9.33
N ILE A 201 -2.14 -6.14 9.59
CA ILE A 201 -2.44 -4.97 8.78
C ILE A 201 -1.14 -4.18 8.57
N ALA A 202 -1.02 -3.52 7.41
CA ALA A 202 -0.04 -2.46 7.23
C ALA A 202 -0.73 -1.16 6.79
N MET A 203 -0.13 -0.04 7.15
CA MET A 203 -0.52 1.25 6.59
C MET A 203 0.37 1.57 5.40
N GLY A 204 -0.27 1.94 4.30
CA GLY A 204 0.37 2.52 3.13
C GLY A 204 0.04 3.99 2.99
N THR A 205 0.66 4.64 2.01
CA THR A 205 0.28 5.97 1.52
C THR A 205 0.14 5.95 0.02
N GLU A 206 -0.77 6.72 -0.52
CA GLU A 206 -0.98 6.82 -1.95
C GLU A 206 -1.17 8.28 -2.38
N THR A 207 -0.41 8.67 -3.37
CA THR A 207 -0.62 9.88 -4.17
C THR A 207 -1.26 9.48 -5.50
N ASN A 208 -0.68 8.46 -6.18
CA ASN A 208 -1.17 7.92 -7.44
C ASN A 208 -0.77 6.44 -7.56
N GLY A 209 -1.63 5.53 -7.10
CA GLY A 209 -1.45 4.07 -7.19
C GLY A 209 -0.68 3.41 -6.05
N SER A 210 -0.13 4.16 -5.09
CA SER A 210 0.88 3.64 -4.15
C SER A 210 0.35 2.76 -3.00
N ILE A 211 -0.95 2.54 -2.88
CA ILE A 211 -1.60 1.51 -2.05
C ILE A 211 -2.17 0.42 -2.96
N THR A 212 -2.90 0.85 -3.99
CA THR A 212 -3.68 -0.04 -4.85
C THR A 212 -2.79 -0.93 -5.71
N CYS A 213 -1.73 -0.39 -6.33
CA CYS A 213 -0.81 -1.19 -7.13
C CYS A 213 -0.07 -2.26 -6.30
N PRO A 214 0.65 -1.93 -5.20
CA PRO A 214 1.31 -2.96 -4.42
C PRO A 214 0.34 -3.94 -3.76
N SER A 215 -0.90 -3.55 -3.45
CA SER A 215 -1.91 -4.50 -2.98
C SER A 215 -2.29 -5.53 -4.05
N SER A 216 -2.49 -5.08 -5.28
CA SER A 216 -2.79 -5.95 -6.44
C SER A 216 -1.66 -6.97 -6.67
N LEU A 217 -0.42 -6.52 -6.81
CA LEU A 217 0.72 -7.36 -7.16
C LEU A 217 1.16 -8.30 -6.03
N ASN A 218 0.77 -8.00 -4.80
CA ASN A 218 1.04 -8.85 -3.64
C ASN A 218 -0.19 -9.65 -3.18
N GLY A 219 -1.30 -9.63 -3.94
CA GLY A 219 -2.47 -10.47 -3.72
C GLY A 219 -3.18 -10.20 -2.38
N ILE A 220 -3.30 -8.93 -2.00
CA ILE A 220 -4.00 -8.48 -0.79
C ILE A 220 -5.05 -7.42 -1.12
N VAL A 221 -5.79 -6.99 -0.12
CA VAL A 221 -6.75 -5.89 -0.21
C VAL A 221 -6.08 -4.59 0.19
N GLY A 222 -6.28 -3.53 -0.60
CA GLY A 222 -5.82 -2.17 -0.28
C GLY A 222 -6.91 -1.15 -0.53
N LEU A 223 -7.12 -0.27 0.43
CA LEU A 223 -8.06 0.83 0.31
C LEU A 223 -7.32 2.16 0.32
N LYS A 224 -7.45 2.92 -0.77
CA LYS A 224 -7.15 4.34 -0.81
C LYS A 224 -8.44 5.10 -0.48
N PRO A 225 -8.56 5.73 0.69
CA PRO A 225 -9.77 6.48 1.00
C PRO A 225 -9.83 7.81 0.25
N THR A 226 -10.94 8.51 0.39
CA THR A 226 -11.08 9.90 -0.01
C THR A 226 -10.00 10.76 0.63
N VAL A 227 -9.37 11.65 -0.14
CA VAL A 227 -8.44 12.66 0.41
C VAL A 227 -9.18 13.53 1.44
N GLY A 228 -8.63 13.60 2.64
CA GLY A 228 -9.24 14.26 3.78
C GLY A 228 -10.11 13.37 4.69
N LEU A 229 -10.30 12.06 4.38
CA LEU A 229 -10.96 11.15 5.32
C LEU A 229 -10.02 10.75 6.48
N ILE A 230 -8.73 10.63 6.20
CA ILE A 230 -7.67 10.37 7.16
C ILE A 230 -6.69 11.53 7.12
N SER A 231 -6.31 12.06 8.28
CA SER A 231 -5.32 13.14 8.36
C SER A 231 -3.94 12.70 7.86
N ARG A 232 -3.27 13.59 7.14
CA ARG A 232 -1.90 13.42 6.62
C ARG A 232 -0.85 14.09 7.50
N GLN A 233 -1.25 14.63 8.67
CA GLN A 233 -0.32 15.20 9.63
C GLN A 233 0.69 14.14 10.08
N GLY A 234 1.99 14.46 10.00
CA GLY A 234 3.07 13.52 10.32
C GLY A 234 3.29 12.43 9.25
N ILE A 235 2.95 12.71 7.99
CA ILE A 235 3.30 11.87 6.84
C ILE A 235 4.21 12.67 5.92
N ILE A 236 5.35 12.09 5.50
CA ILE A 236 6.23 12.72 4.51
C ILE A 236 5.44 12.82 3.19
N PRO A 237 5.20 14.04 2.66
CA PRO A 237 4.27 14.27 1.57
C PRO A 237 4.90 14.11 0.19
N ILE A 238 4.04 13.98 -0.83
CA ILE A 238 4.32 14.34 -2.22
C ILE A 238 3.39 15.49 -2.61
N SER A 239 2.08 15.31 -2.46
CA SER A 239 1.07 16.22 -3.01
C SER A 239 -0.03 16.50 -2.00
N SER A 240 -0.24 17.77 -1.67
CA SER A 240 -1.31 18.19 -0.77
C SER A 240 -2.72 17.97 -1.35
N SER A 241 -2.84 17.89 -2.67
CA SER A 241 -4.12 17.70 -3.36
C SER A 241 -4.50 16.21 -3.57
N GLN A 242 -3.52 15.27 -3.53
CA GLN A 242 -3.74 13.87 -3.87
C GLN A 242 -3.37 12.87 -2.77
N ASP A 243 -2.46 13.23 -1.84
CA ASP A 243 -1.97 12.30 -0.82
C ASP A 243 -3.06 11.83 0.14
N THR A 244 -3.02 10.55 0.48
CA THR A 244 -3.76 9.96 1.59
C THR A 244 -3.02 8.76 2.17
N ALA A 245 -3.30 8.40 3.42
CA ALA A 245 -2.93 7.12 3.99
C ALA A 245 -4.11 6.15 3.90
N GLY A 246 -3.83 4.86 3.91
CA GLY A 246 -4.88 3.85 3.91
C GLY A 246 -4.41 2.47 4.33
N PRO A 247 -5.34 1.60 4.75
CA PRO A 247 -5.05 0.26 5.22
C PRO A 247 -4.82 -0.72 4.07
N MET A 248 -3.89 -1.64 4.30
CA MET A 248 -3.55 -2.80 3.45
C MET A 248 -3.65 -4.06 4.31
N ALA A 249 -4.50 -5.01 3.94
CA ALA A 249 -4.78 -6.20 4.72
C ALA A 249 -5.07 -7.40 3.81
N ARG A 250 -5.18 -8.61 4.39
CA ARG A 250 -5.53 -9.81 3.64
C ARG A 250 -7.01 -9.94 3.34
N THR A 251 -7.87 -9.25 4.10
CA THR A 251 -9.33 -9.33 3.96
C THR A 251 -9.98 -7.94 3.93
N VAL A 252 -11.10 -7.83 3.23
CA VAL A 252 -11.93 -6.60 3.23
C VAL A 252 -12.46 -6.29 4.63
N LYS A 253 -12.70 -7.31 5.44
CA LYS A 253 -13.14 -7.14 6.83
C LYS A 253 -12.09 -6.43 7.68
N ASP A 254 -10.82 -6.81 7.57
CA ASP A 254 -9.73 -6.14 8.29
C ASP A 254 -9.55 -4.69 7.82
N ILE A 255 -9.76 -4.41 6.52
CA ILE A 255 -9.82 -3.05 5.98
C ILE A 255 -10.93 -2.24 6.67
N ALA A 256 -12.14 -2.79 6.75
CA ALA A 256 -13.29 -2.11 7.36
C ALA A 256 -13.07 -1.81 8.84
N ILE A 257 -12.56 -2.77 9.61
CA ILE A 257 -12.25 -2.60 11.04
C ILE A 257 -11.21 -1.50 11.23
N SER A 258 -10.11 -1.54 10.44
CA SER A 258 -9.02 -0.57 10.59
C SER A 258 -9.40 0.82 10.13
N LEU A 259 -10.14 0.97 9.02
CA LEU A 259 -10.56 2.28 8.53
C LEU A 259 -11.33 3.08 9.58
N GLY A 260 -12.30 2.46 10.26
CA GLY A 260 -13.10 3.12 11.29
C GLY A 260 -12.29 3.69 12.47
N THR A 261 -11.10 3.14 12.71
CA THR A 261 -10.22 3.63 13.80
C THR A 261 -9.39 4.86 13.43
N MET A 262 -9.26 5.18 12.13
CA MET A 262 -8.31 6.19 11.64
C MET A 262 -8.95 7.49 11.18
N VAL A 263 -10.27 7.47 10.94
CA VAL A 263 -11.04 8.61 10.41
C VAL A 263 -11.24 9.70 11.45
N GLY A 264 -11.48 10.93 10.97
CA GLY A 264 -11.86 12.06 11.80
C GLY A 264 -11.15 13.35 11.42
N GLU A 265 -11.74 14.47 11.83
CA GLU A 265 -11.17 15.80 11.61
C GLU A 265 -9.90 16.01 12.44
N ASP A 266 -8.92 16.65 11.79
CA ASP A 266 -7.68 17.10 12.40
C ASP A 266 -7.40 18.55 11.99
N LYS A 267 -7.33 19.44 12.98
CA LYS A 267 -7.08 20.88 12.75
C LYS A 267 -5.72 21.15 12.08
N ALA A 268 -4.78 20.20 12.18
CA ALA A 268 -3.47 20.30 11.54
C ALA A 268 -3.50 19.93 10.04
N ASP A 269 -4.57 19.28 9.56
CA ASP A 269 -4.77 18.96 8.14
C ASP A 269 -6.12 19.50 7.65
N ARG A 270 -6.09 20.62 6.93
CA ARG A 270 -7.30 21.32 6.46
C ARG A 270 -8.20 20.48 5.57
N GLU A 271 -7.65 19.50 4.83
CA GLU A 271 -8.44 18.63 3.96
C GLU A 271 -9.39 17.73 4.75
N THR A 272 -9.15 17.53 6.04
CA THR A 272 -10.04 16.74 6.90
C THR A 272 -11.25 17.53 7.40
N MET A 273 -11.25 18.84 7.25
CA MET A 273 -12.34 19.68 7.78
C MET A 273 -13.67 19.39 7.09
N GLY A 274 -14.69 19.12 7.87
CA GLY A 274 -16.01 18.68 7.38
C GLY A 274 -16.11 17.18 7.09
N SER A 275 -15.04 16.40 7.25
CA SER A 275 -15.07 14.94 7.00
C SER A 275 -15.94 14.19 8.02
N ASP A 276 -16.14 14.72 9.22
CA ASP A 276 -16.95 14.08 10.26
C ASP A 276 -18.43 13.89 9.87
N GLN A 277 -18.92 14.64 8.86
CA GLN A 277 -20.24 14.44 8.28
C GLN A 277 -20.34 13.19 7.40
N PHE A 278 -19.23 12.66 6.91
CA PHE A 278 -19.16 11.58 5.94
C PHE A 278 -18.47 10.33 6.48
N ASN A 279 -17.63 10.48 7.52
CA ASN A 279 -16.93 9.36 8.09
C ASN A 279 -17.86 8.44 8.87
N GLN A 280 -17.48 7.18 8.97
CA GLN A 280 -18.16 6.18 9.79
C GLN A 280 -17.17 5.66 10.83
N LYS A 281 -17.56 5.66 12.12
CA LYS A 281 -16.74 5.08 13.19
C LYS A 281 -16.65 3.54 13.08
N ASP A 282 -17.62 2.95 12.41
CA ASP A 282 -17.69 1.51 12.17
C ASP A 282 -18.06 1.22 10.71
N TYR A 283 -17.06 0.85 9.92
CA TYR A 283 -17.26 0.42 8.53
C TYR A 283 -17.65 -1.06 8.41
N THR A 284 -17.66 -1.84 9.51
CA THR A 284 -18.12 -3.25 9.45
C THR A 284 -19.62 -3.36 9.18
N GLN A 285 -20.39 -2.32 9.42
CA GLN A 285 -21.81 -2.24 9.04
C GLN A 285 -22.06 -2.40 7.53
N PHE A 286 -21.03 -2.18 6.69
CA PHE A 286 -21.10 -2.33 5.24
C PHE A 286 -20.74 -3.74 4.73
N LEU A 287 -20.39 -4.67 5.62
CA LEU A 287 -20.05 -6.04 5.27
C LEU A 287 -21.31 -6.89 5.03
N THR A 288 -21.77 -6.96 3.78
CA THR A 288 -22.95 -7.73 3.39
C THR A 288 -22.65 -8.65 2.23
N LEU A 289 -23.32 -9.81 2.16
CA LEU A 289 -23.13 -10.82 1.11
C LEU A 289 -23.93 -10.53 -0.19
N ASN A 290 -24.82 -9.56 -0.17
CA ASN A 290 -25.69 -9.20 -1.30
C ASN A 290 -25.33 -7.85 -1.94
N GLY A 291 -24.13 -7.35 -1.68
CA GLY A 291 -23.72 -6.00 -2.06
C GLY A 291 -23.48 -5.75 -3.55
N LEU A 292 -23.52 -6.81 -4.39
CA LEU A 292 -23.40 -6.71 -5.86
C LEU A 292 -24.75 -6.77 -6.57
N LYS A 293 -25.79 -7.33 -5.93
CA LYS A 293 -27.10 -7.51 -6.57
C LYS A 293 -27.74 -6.18 -6.92
N GLY A 294 -28.05 -6.00 -8.21
CA GLY A 294 -28.67 -4.79 -8.77
C GLY A 294 -27.72 -3.60 -8.91
N LYS A 295 -26.42 -3.74 -8.53
CA LYS A 295 -25.42 -2.68 -8.66
C LYS A 295 -25.03 -2.49 -10.12
N ARG A 296 -24.97 -1.24 -10.54
CA ARG A 296 -24.52 -0.84 -11.88
C ARG A 296 -23.03 -0.52 -11.83
N LEU A 297 -22.24 -1.40 -12.45
CA LEU A 297 -20.77 -1.30 -12.47
C LEU A 297 -20.32 -0.91 -13.87
N GLY A 298 -19.72 0.28 -13.98
CA GLY A 298 -19.16 0.75 -15.24
C GLY A 298 -17.72 0.26 -15.44
N TYR A 299 -17.36 -0.13 -16.67
CA TYR A 299 -15.97 -0.34 -17.03
C TYR A 299 -15.60 0.44 -18.29
N LEU A 300 -14.38 0.96 -18.32
CA LEU A 300 -13.89 1.70 -19.48
C LEU A 300 -13.45 0.71 -20.57
N LYS A 301 -13.95 0.90 -21.79
CA LYS A 301 -13.59 0.05 -22.94
C LYS A 301 -12.08 0.07 -23.21
N SER A 302 -11.44 1.23 -23.07
CA SER A 302 -9.99 1.37 -23.21
C SER A 302 -9.18 0.50 -22.23
N MET A 303 -9.76 0.13 -21.09
CA MET A 303 -9.13 -0.71 -20.07
C MET A 303 -9.20 -2.23 -20.35
N THR A 304 -9.90 -2.66 -21.38
CA THR A 304 -9.92 -4.07 -21.84
C THR A 304 -8.92 -4.33 -22.99
N HIS A 305 -8.12 -3.33 -23.33
CA HIS A 305 -7.08 -3.39 -24.36
C HIS A 305 -5.75 -2.90 -23.78
N GLY A 306 -5.49 -3.31 -22.51
CA GLY A 306 -4.32 -2.92 -21.75
C GLY A 306 -3.02 -3.57 -22.21
N SER A 307 -1.96 -3.34 -21.45
CA SER A 307 -0.61 -3.86 -21.76
C SER A 307 -0.46 -5.39 -21.59
N SER A 308 -1.49 -6.10 -21.12
CA SER A 308 -1.48 -7.55 -20.95
C SER A 308 -2.78 -8.22 -21.41
N LYS A 309 -2.72 -8.95 -22.53
CA LYS A 309 -3.86 -9.73 -23.04
C LYS A 309 -4.38 -10.77 -22.03
N LYS A 310 -3.51 -11.32 -21.17
CA LYS A 310 -3.91 -12.27 -20.13
C LYS A 310 -4.75 -11.58 -19.05
N VAL A 311 -4.37 -10.35 -18.66
CA VAL A 311 -5.15 -9.54 -17.71
C VAL A 311 -6.49 -9.17 -18.31
N ASP A 312 -6.55 -8.76 -19.57
CA ASP A 312 -7.81 -8.45 -20.27
C ASP A 312 -8.76 -9.65 -20.25
N GLN A 313 -8.26 -10.85 -20.58
CA GLN A 313 -9.06 -12.07 -20.54
C GLN A 313 -9.58 -12.41 -19.14
N LEU A 314 -8.72 -12.27 -18.11
CA LEU A 314 -9.12 -12.48 -16.72
C LEU A 314 -10.18 -11.47 -16.28
N PHE A 315 -10.04 -10.21 -16.69
CA PHE A 315 -11.01 -9.17 -16.38
C PHE A 315 -12.36 -9.43 -17.05
N ILE A 316 -12.39 -9.83 -18.34
CA ILE A 316 -13.62 -10.20 -19.04
C ILE A 316 -14.33 -11.39 -18.34
N GLN A 317 -13.57 -12.37 -17.85
CA GLN A 317 -14.13 -13.45 -17.03
C GLN A 317 -14.72 -12.94 -15.72
N THR A 318 -14.03 -11.95 -15.10
CA THR A 318 -14.49 -11.31 -13.86
C THR A 318 -15.77 -10.50 -14.08
N LEU A 319 -15.91 -9.80 -15.21
CA LEU A 319 -17.16 -9.11 -15.57
C LEU A 319 -18.34 -10.09 -15.63
N LYS A 320 -18.18 -11.24 -16.30
CA LYS A 320 -19.20 -12.30 -16.34
C LYS A 320 -19.53 -12.86 -14.96
N PHE A 321 -18.51 -13.00 -14.09
CA PHE A 321 -18.74 -13.42 -12.71
C PHE A 321 -19.61 -12.38 -11.97
N LEU A 322 -19.30 -11.08 -12.09
CA LEU A 322 -20.08 -10.00 -11.46
C LEU A 322 -21.53 -9.98 -11.94
N GLU A 323 -21.78 -10.21 -13.24
CA GLU A 323 -23.14 -10.37 -13.80
C GLU A 323 -23.87 -11.55 -13.15
N ASN A 324 -23.20 -12.70 -12.98
CA ASN A 324 -23.78 -13.87 -12.31
C ASN A 324 -24.09 -13.62 -10.82
N GLN A 325 -23.42 -12.65 -10.18
CA GLN A 325 -23.75 -12.19 -8.83
C GLN A 325 -24.89 -11.14 -8.82
N GLY A 326 -25.47 -10.85 -9.98
CA GLY A 326 -26.62 -9.94 -10.14
C GLY A 326 -26.23 -8.48 -10.34
N ALA A 327 -24.96 -8.17 -10.60
CA ALA A 327 -24.55 -6.84 -11.01
C ALA A 327 -24.96 -6.55 -12.47
N ILE A 328 -25.16 -5.28 -12.79
CA ILE A 328 -25.44 -4.80 -14.15
C ILE A 328 -24.15 -4.17 -14.67
N ILE A 329 -23.51 -4.81 -15.63
CA ILE A 329 -22.26 -4.34 -16.23
C ILE A 329 -22.57 -3.34 -17.34
N VAL A 330 -21.88 -2.19 -17.31
CA VAL A 330 -22.08 -1.08 -18.26
C VAL A 330 -20.75 -0.73 -18.92
N GLU A 331 -20.65 -0.90 -20.23
CA GLU A 331 -19.49 -0.45 -21.00
C GLU A 331 -19.51 1.07 -21.15
N ILE A 332 -18.37 1.71 -20.89
CA ILE A 332 -18.16 3.16 -20.99
C ILE A 332 -17.20 3.41 -22.14
N ASP A 333 -17.68 4.11 -23.16
CA ASP A 333 -16.91 4.51 -24.33
C ASP A 333 -16.46 5.98 -24.21
N LYS A 334 -15.77 6.31 -23.12
CA LYS A 334 -15.23 7.63 -22.85
C LYS A 334 -14.10 7.53 -21.82
N ASP A 335 -12.95 8.13 -22.11
CA ASP A 335 -11.89 8.25 -21.12
C ASP A 335 -12.26 9.22 -20.00
N LEU A 336 -11.83 8.92 -18.78
CA LEU A 336 -12.11 9.72 -17.59
C LEU A 336 -11.18 10.94 -17.45
N LEU A 337 -10.02 10.87 -18.07
CA LEU A 337 -9.00 11.91 -18.01
C LEU A 337 -8.61 12.35 -19.42
N SER A 338 -8.37 13.65 -19.59
CA SER A 338 -7.67 14.17 -20.77
C SER A 338 -6.17 14.24 -20.52
N PRO A 339 -5.34 14.27 -21.58
CA PRO A 339 -3.90 14.47 -21.43
C PRO A 339 -3.54 15.75 -20.66
N GLU A 340 -4.31 16.83 -20.82
CA GLU A 340 -4.14 18.08 -20.07
C GLU A 340 -4.31 17.86 -18.56
N VAL A 341 -5.30 17.06 -18.14
CA VAL A 341 -5.55 16.76 -16.72
C VAL A 341 -4.37 15.98 -16.13
N GLN A 342 -3.83 15.01 -16.86
CA GLN A 342 -2.68 14.23 -16.44
C GLN A 342 -1.41 15.10 -16.34
N GLU A 343 -1.16 15.95 -17.33
CA GLU A 343 -0.04 16.91 -17.31
C GLU A 343 -0.12 17.85 -16.11
N LYS A 344 -1.30 18.44 -15.86
CA LYS A 344 -1.49 19.34 -14.71
C LYS A 344 -1.41 18.63 -13.38
N SER A 345 -1.83 17.37 -13.28
CA SER A 345 -1.61 16.55 -12.09
C SER A 345 -0.12 16.37 -11.76
N LEU A 346 0.72 16.08 -12.75
CA LEU A 346 2.17 15.98 -12.56
C LEU A 346 2.79 17.33 -12.16
N GLU A 347 2.38 18.43 -12.80
CA GLU A 347 2.81 19.78 -12.45
C GLU A 347 2.49 20.10 -10.99
N LEU A 348 1.26 19.80 -10.54
CA LEU A 348 0.86 19.97 -9.14
C LEU A 348 1.72 19.14 -8.17
N MET A 349 1.99 17.88 -8.49
CA MET A 349 2.86 17.06 -7.65
C MET A 349 4.26 17.67 -7.51
N ILE A 350 4.83 18.22 -8.58
CA ILE A 350 6.15 18.89 -8.57
C ILE A 350 6.14 20.14 -7.68
N ASP A 351 5.11 20.99 -7.79
CA ASP A 351 5.00 22.23 -7.03
C ASP A 351 4.73 21.95 -5.54
N GLU A 352 3.79 21.07 -5.25
CA GLU A 352 3.39 20.72 -3.89
C GLU A 352 4.47 19.95 -3.13
N TYR A 353 5.29 19.15 -3.83
CA TYR A 353 6.38 18.39 -3.23
C TYR A 353 7.44 19.28 -2.60
N LYS A 354 7.84 20.38 -3.28
CA LYS A 354 8.78 21.35 -2.72
C LYS A 354 8.32 21.93 -1.40
N ASP A 355 7.12 22.49 -1.39
CA ASP A 355 6.57 23.15 -0.21
C ASP A 355 6.26 22.14 0.89
N GLY A 356 5.74 20.96 0.51
CA GLY A 356 5.44 19.86 1.41
C GLY A 356 6.68 19.34 2.13
N LEU A 357 7.78 19.04 1.42
CA LEU A 357 9.02 18.59 2.02
C LEU A 357 9.64 19.64 2.93
N ASN A 358 9.71 20.89 2.48
CA ASN A 358 10.27 21.98 3.28
C ASN A 358 9.47 22.18 4.59
N ASN A 359 8.13 22.12 4.53
CA ASN A 359 7.28 22.19 5.70
C ASN A 359 7.46 20.98 6.63
N TYR A 360 7.58 19.76 6.06
CA TYR A 360 7.85 18.56 6.84
C TYR A 360 9.19 18.68 7.59
N PHE A 361 10.27 19.04 6.91
CA PHE A 361 11.58 19.22 7.56
C PHE A 361 11.54 20.29 8.65
N ALA A 362 10.85 21.41 8.41
CA ALA A 362 10.66 22.45 9.40
C ALA A 362 9.89 21.95 10.64
N SER A 363 8.93 21.04 10.47
CA SER A 363 8.15 20.46 11.58
C SER A 363 8.99 19.59 12.53
N LEU A 364 10.12 19.05 12.07
CA LEU A 364 11.07 18.29 12.90
C LEU A 364 11.88 19.18 13.84
N GLY A 365 11.84 20.51 13.66
CA GLY A 365 12.51 21.48 14.51
C GLY A 365 14.00 21.19 14.69
N LYS A 366 14.46 21.14 15.94
CA LYS A 366 15.88 20.84 16.26
C LYS A 366 16.34 19.42 15.88
N ASN A 367 15.41 18.51 15.62
CA ASN A 367 15.70 17.14 15.20
C ASN A 367 15.88 17.02 13.68
N ALA A 368 15.65 18.08 12.91
CA ALA A 368 15.80 18.07 11.46
C ALA A 368 17.27 17.80 11.08
N VAL A 369 17.53 16.64 10.47
CA VAL A 369 18.84 16.25 9.92
C VAL A 369 19.05 16.80 8.52
N ILE A 370 17.97 17.07 7.80
CA ILE A 370 17.85 17.79 6.52
C ILE A 370 16.84 18.91 6.73
N LYS A 371 17.12 20.13 6.27
CA LYS A 371 16.28 21.30 6.55
C LYS A 371 15.40 21.73 5.39
N ASN A 372 15.77 21.35 4.17
CA ASN A 372 15.06 21.70 2.95
C ASN A 372 15.44 20.77 1.80
N ILE A 373 14.72 20.89 0.69
CA ILE A 373 14.91 20.06 -0.51
C ILE A 373 16.31 20.23 -1.13
N ASP A 374 16.93 21.44 -1.02
CA ASP A 374 18.25 21.68 -1.60
C ASP A 374 19.35 20.93 -0.80
N GLU A 375 19.26 20.89 0.53
CA GLU A 375 20.14 20.08 1.37
C GLU A 375 19.99 18.58 1.07
N LEU A 376 18.76 18.10 0.82
CA LEU A 376 18.50 16.72 0.40
C LEU A 376 19.18 16.40 -0.92
N ILE A 377 19.00 17.25 -1.94
CA ILE A 377 19.65 17.11 -3.24
C ILE A 377 21.19 17.09 -3.11
N ALA A 378 21.73 17.96 -2.28
CA ALA A 378 23.17 18.02 -2.02
C ALA A 378 23.66 16.76 -1.30
N PHE A 379 22.92 16.23 -0.33
CA PHE A 379 23.22 14.96 0.33
C PHE A 379 23.30 13.81 -0.67
N ASN A 380 22.28 13.66 -1.53
CA ASN A 380 22.22 12.60 -2.51
C ASN A 380 23.39 12.69 -3.52
N LYS A 381 23.75 13.89 -4.00
CA LYS A 381 24.90 14.11 -4.90
C LYS A 381 26.24 13.69 -4.27
N ASN A 382 26.36 13.81 -2.96
CA ASN A 382 27.56 13.42 -2.21
C ASN A 382 27.52 11.96 -1.73
N ASN A 383 26.43 11.23 -1.96
CA ASN A 383 26.26 9.83 -1.54
C ASN A 383 26.04 8.93 -2.76
N LYS A 384 27.09 8.14 -3.10
CA LYS A 384 27.06 7.24 -4.27
C LYS A 384 26.05 6.11 -4.15
N GLU A 385 25.67 5.70 -2.93
CA GLU A 385 24.69 4.64 -2.71
C GLU A 385 23.28 5.11 -3.07
N GLU A 386 22.94 6.38 -2.75
CA GLU A 386 21.66 6.98 -3.08
C GLU A 386 21.44 7.06 -4.61
N LEU A 387 22.44 7.45 -5.37
CA LEU A 387 22.33 7.62 -6.82
C LEU A 387 22.86 6.40 -7.62
N HIS A 388 22.99 5.23 -6.97
CA HIS A 388 23.60 4.05 -7.60
C HIS A 388 22.81 3.53 -8.81
N TYR A 389 21.49 3.50 -8.74
CA TYR A 389 20.64 2.92 -9.79
C TYR A 389 19.95 3.97 -10.66
N PHE A 390 19.46 5.07 -10.07
CA PHE A 390 18.73 6.12 -10.78
C PHE A 390 18.94 7.49 -10.14
N GLY A 391 18.60 8.54 -10.88
CA GLY A 391 18.82 9.93 -10.49
C GLY A 391 17.79 10.48 -9.49
N GLN A 392 17.69 11.81 -9.45
CA GLN A 392 16.78 12.53 -8.55
C GLN A 392 16.05 13.68 -9.29
N GLU A 393 15.62 13.41 -10.49
CA GLU A 393 15.10 14.42 -11.40
C GLU A 393 13.85 15.11 -10.84
N PHE A 394 12.95 14.38 -10.16
CA PHE A 394 11.77 14.98 -9.54
C PHE A 394 12.13 15.91 -8.38
N LEU A 395 13.11 15.56 -7.53
CA LEU A 395 13.61 16.49 -6.51
C LEU A 395 14.18 17.77 -7.14
N GLU A 396 14.97 17.63 -8.21
CA GLU A 396 15.59 18.77 -8.88
C GLU A 396 14.58 19.64 -9.62
N LEU A 397 13.54 19.05 -10.22
CA LEU A 397 12.42 19.79 -10.84
C LEU A 397 11.64 20.54 -9.76
N SER A 398 11.29 19.88 -8.66
CA SER A 398 10.56 20.50 -7.56
C SER A 398 11.36 21.63 -6.91
N ALA A 399 12.67 21.48 -6.71
CA ALA A 399 13.52 22.55 -6.17
C ALA A 399 13.51 23.80 -7.04
N LYS A 400 13.44 23.63 -8.38
CA LYS A 400 13.39 24.75 -9.35
C LYS A 400 12.02 25.38 -9.49
N SER A 401 10.94 24.68 -9.10
CA SER A 401 9.59 25.22 -9.21
C SER A 401 9.39 26.40 -8.24
N LYS A 402 8.38 27.23 -8.48
CA LYS A 402 7.97 28.29 -7.54
C LYS A 402 7.10 27.75 -6.40
N GLY A 403 6.76 26.43 -6.43
CA GLY A 403 5.87 25.79 -5.48
C GLY A 403 4.43 26.29 -5.58
N THR A 404 3.67 26.14 -4.51
CA THR A 404 2.25 26.53 -4.45
C THR A 404 2.03 28.06 -4.54
N LYS A 405 3.10 28.85 -4.60
CA LYS A 405 3.08 30.30 -4.80
C LYS A 405 3.14 30.69 -6.28
N ASP A 406 3.26 29.73 -7.20
CA ASP A 406 3.19 30.03 -8.64
C ASP A 406 1.81 30.62 -8.99
N GLU A 407 1.80 31.66 -9.83
CA GLU A 407 0.56 32.31 -10.28
C GLU A 407 -0.37 31.37 -11.04
N ASN A 408 0.18 30.32 -11.67
CA ASN A 408 -0.57 29.30 -12.40
C ASN A 408 -1.05 28.15 -11.53
N TYR A 409 -0.58 28.04 -10.28
CA TYR A 409 -0.91 26.91 -9.38
C TYR A 409 -2.42 26.73 -9.20
N ALA A 410 -3.14 27.81 -8.87
CA ALA A 410 -4.60 27.74 -8.70
C ALA A 410 -5.34 27.29 -9.97
N LYS A 411 -4.82 27.68 -11.16
CA LYS A 411 -5.36 27.25 -12.45
C LYS A 411 -5.10 25.77 -12.69
N ALA A 412 -3.90 25.27 -12.38
CA ALA A 412 -3.54 23.87 -12.49
C ALA A 412 -4.41 22.99 -11.56
N VAL A 413 -4.60 23.40 -10.30
CA VAL A 413 -5.53 22.75 -9.35
C VAL A 413 -6.93 22.65 -9.94
N LYS A 414 -7.45 23.76 -10.48
CA LYS A 414 -8.79 23.77 -11.07
C LYS A 414 -8.91 22.82 -12.26
N ILE A 415 -7.95 22.81 -13.18
CA ILE A 415 -7.95 21.93 -14.35
C ILE A 415 -7.93 20.46 -13.92
N ALA A 416 -7.01 20.11 -13.02
CA ALA A 416 -6.87 18.73 -12.54
C ALA A 416 -8.14 18.25 -11.81
N GLN A 417 -8.67 19.05 -10.89
CA GLN A 417 -9.84 18.67 -10.09
C GLN A 417 -11.14 18.68 -10.91
N GLU A 418 -11.46 19.75 -11.64
CA GLU A 418 -12.68 19.78 -12.50
C GLU A 418 -12.61 18.70 -13.59
N GLY A 419 -11.42 18.49 -14.19
CA GLY A 419 -11.22 17.52 -15.25
C GLY A 419 -11.44 16.08 -14.78
N SER A 420 -10.91 15.71 -13.62
CA SER A 420 -11.05 14.36 -13.07
C SER A 420 -12.39 14.11 -12.36
N ARG A 421 -12.98 15.16 -11.75
CA ARG A 421 -14.23 15.08 -10.98
C ARG A 421 -15.45 15.34 -11.85
N GLU A 422 -15.80 16.63 -12.07
CA GLU A 422 -17.03 17.06 -12.72
C GLU A 422 -17.12 16.61 -14.18
N LYS A 423 -16.01 16.69 -14.92
CA LYS A 423 -15.91 16.32 -16.35
C LYS A 423 -15.47 14.86 -16.56
N GLY A 424 -14.94 14.22 -15.51
CA GLY A 424 -14.48 12.84 -15.46
C GLY A 424 -15.46 11.90 -14.74
N ILE A 425 -15.10 11.49 -13.53
CA ILE A 425 -15.81 10.44 -12.77
C ILE A 425 -17.28 10.79 -12.53
N ASN A 426 -17.61 11.99 -12.01
CA ASN A 426 -18.98 12.37 -11.68
C ASN A 426 -19.87 12.40 -12.92
N LEU A 427 -19.36 12.92 -14.05
CA LEU A 427 -20.10 12.95 -15.31
C LEU A 427 -20.48 11.55 -15.76
N VAL A 428 -19.52 10.62 -15.72
CA VAL A 428 -19.73 9.24 -16.17
C VAL A 428 -20.65 8.49 -15.21
N MET A 429 -20.42 8.61 -13.90
CA MET A 429 -21.26 7.99 -12.88
C MET A 429 -22.72 8.44 -13.00
N LYS A 430 -22.94 9.73 -13.18
CA LYS A 430 -24.29 10.29 -13.39
C LYS A 430 -24.92 9.86 -14.71
N LYS A 431 -24.16 9.98 -15.82
CA LYS A 431 -24.67 9.67 -17.18
C LYS A 431 -25.17 8.23 -17.29
N TYR A 432 -24.43 7.28 -16.70
CA TYR A 432 -24.74 5.85 -16.77
C TYR A 432 -25.42 5.31 -15.51
N THR A 433 -25.71 6.18 -14.54
CA THR A 433 -26.33 5.83 -13.24
C THR A 433 -25.56 4.70 -12.55
N LEU A 434 -24.24 4.90 -12.35
CA LEU A 434 -23.35 3.87 -11.82
C LEU A 434 -23.29 3.91 -10.28
N ASP A 435 -23.09 2.73 -9.69
CA ASP A 435 -22.73 2.60 -8.27
C ASP A 435 -21.21 2.66 -8.06
N ALA A 436 -20.44 2.16 -9.03
CA ALA A 436 -18.99 2.25 -9.06
C ALA A 436 -18.46 2.09 -10.49
N ILE A 437 -17.19 2.48 -10.69
CA ILE A 437 -16.41 2.13 -11.89
C ILE A 437 -15.43 1.04 -11.48
N ILE A 438 -15.22 0.06 -12.36
CA ILE A 438 -14.32 -1.09 -12.15
C ILE A 438 -13.29 -1.20 -13.27
N SER A 439 -12.12 -1.69 -12.93
CA SER A 439 -11.04 -1.98 -13.89
C SER A 439 -10.11 -3.06 -13.34
N PRO A 440 -9.25 -3.68 -14.16
CA PRO A 440 -8.04 -4.27 -13.62
C PRO A 440 -7.29 -3.19 -12.83
N THR A 441 -6.67 -3.55 -11.70
CA THR A 441 -5.87 -2.56 -10.96
C THR A 441 -4.64 -2.18 -11.77
N THR A 442 -3.94 -3.18 -12.30
CA THR A 442 -2.79 -3.04 -13.19
C THR A 442 -2.49 -4.39 -13.88
N VAL A 443 -1.36 -4.48 -14.57
CA VAL A 443 -0.84 -5.73 -15.16
C VAL A 443 -0.35 -6.69 -14.07
N GLU A 444 0.00 -7.93 -14.46
CA GLU A 444 0.71 -8.86 -13.59
C GLU A 444 2.13 -8.37 -13.24
N ALA A 445 2.69 -8.83 -12.11
CA ALA A 445 4.01 -8.42 -11.65
C ALA A 445 5.10 -8.70 -12.70
N TRP A 446 5.80 -7.63 -13.13
CA TRP A 446 6.89 -7.68 -14.09
C TRP A 446 8.21 -8.07 -13.44
N LYS A 447 9.20 -8.45 -14.24
CA LYS A 447 10.54 -8.71 -13.74
C LYS A 447 11.20 -7.41 -13.30
N THR A 448 11.76 -7.39 -12.09
CA THR A 448 12.42 -6.19 -11.57
C THR A 448 13.68 -5.86 -12.37
N ASP A 449 13.83 -4.60 -12.76
CA ASP A 449 15.01 -4.05 -13.44
C ASP A 449 15.50 -2.80 -12.68
N LEU A 450 16.61 -2.97 -11.95
CA LEU A 450 17.22 -1.86 -11.19
C LEU A 450 17.97 -0.86 -12.08
N LYS A 451 18.29 -1.26 -13.31
CA LYS A 451 19.06 -0.42 -14.25
C LYS A 451 18.17 0.50 -15.08
N ASN A 452 17.04 -0.02 -15.54
CA ASN A 452 16.17 0.70 -16.47
C ASN A 452 14.93 1.28 -15.77
N GLY A 453 14.65 0.88 -14.52
CA GLY A 453 13.47 1.30 -13.79
C GLY A 453 12.25 0.42 -14.05
N ASP A 454 11.08 0.92 -13.68
CA ASP A 454 9.81 0.24 -13.96
C ASP A 454 9.47 0.31 -15.45
N ARG A 455 8.62 -0.61 -15.90
CA ARG A 455 8.10 -0.61 -17.28
C ARG A 455 7.33 0.69 -17.56
N GLU A 456 7.51 1.26 -18.74
CA GLU A 456 6.79 2.48 -19.17
C GLU A 456 5.34 2.20 -19.58
N ASP A 457 5.01 0.96 -19.96
CA ASP A 457 3.69 0.53 -20.44
C ASP A 457 2.78 -0.04 -19.32
N ILE A 458 3.06 0.31 -18.05
CA ILE A 458 2.22 -0.10 -16.92
C ILE A 458 0.91 0.69 -16.97
N PHE A 459 -0.17 -0.02 -17.13
CA PHE A 459 -1.50 0.53 -16.98
C PHE A 459 -1.86 0.71 -15.50
N GLY A 460 -2.44 1.86 -15.14
CA GLY A 460 -2.89 2.19 -13.79
C GLY A 460 -4.37 2.50 -13.73
N GLY A 461 -5.21 1.53 -13.38
CA GLY A 461 -6.66 1.72 -13.26
C GLY A 461 -7.07 2.74 -12.19
N TRP A 462 -6.15 3.08 -11.30
CA TRP A 462 -6.34 4.00 -10.17
C TRP A 462 -6.25 5.50 -10.52
N GLU A 463 -5.64 5.87 -11.66
CA GLU A 463 -5.18 7.24 -11.92
C GLU A 463 -6.32 8.28 -11.82
N ALA A 464 -7.48 7.99 -12.40
CA ALA A 464 -8.61 8.90 -12.34
C ALA A 464 -9.09 9.16 -10.90
N ALA A 465 -9.19 8.11 -10.07
CA ALA A 465 -9.57 8.23 -8.66
C ALA A 465 -8.50 8.92 -7.83
N ALA A 466 -7.21 8.73 -8.16
CA ALA A 466 -6.08 9.38 -7.50
C ALA A 466 -6.11 10.89 -7.73
N ILE A 467 -6.17 11.34 -8.99
CA ILE A 467 -6.21 12.77 -9.35
C ILE A 467 -7.47 13.46 -8.79
N ALA A 468 -8.61 12.77 -8.83
CA ALA A 468 -9.85 13.28 -8.24
C ALA A 468 -9.81 13.37 -6.70
N GLY A 469 -8.89 12.67 -6.03
CA GLY A 469 -8.89 12.50 -4.59
C GLY A 469 -10.04 11.63 -4.09
N TYR A 470 -10.59 10.75 -4.93
CA TYR A 470 -11.74 9.89 -4.66
C TYR A 470 -11.34 8.49 -4.17
N PRO A 471 -12.21 7.77 -3.45
CA PRO A 471 -11.86 6.49 -2.87
C PRO A 471 -11.74 5.39 -3.93
N SER A 472 -10.83 4.46 -3.67
CA SER A 472 -10.69 3.23 -4.45
C SER A 472 -10.28 2.05 -3.56
N ILE A 473 -10.76 0.85 -3.89
CA ILE A 473 -10.39 -0.39 -3.22
C ILE A 473 -9.97 -1.43 -4.25
N THR A 474 -8.85 -2.07 -4.03
CA THR A 474 -8.38 -3.21 -4.84
C THR A 474 -8.39 -4.49 -4.02
N LEU A 475 -8.67 -5.62 -4.69
CA LEU A 475 -8.59 -6.95 -4.11
C LEU A 475 -8.30 -7.98 -5.20
N PRO A 476 -7.81 -9.20 -4.87
CA PRO A 476 -7.46 -10.20 -5.87
C PRO A 476 -8.66 -10.64 -6.70
N MET A 477 -8.58 -10.57 -8.03
CA MET A 477 -9.58 -11.15 -8.96
C MET A 477 -9.14 -12.48 -9.55
N GLY A 478 -7.86 -12.83 -9.43
CA GLY A 478 -7.29 -14.06 -9.95
C GLY A 478 -5.78 -14.05 -9.96
N SER A 479 -5.19 -14.94 -10.74
CA SER A 479 -3.73 -15.01 -10.91
C SER A 479 -3.34 -15.41 -12.33
N ILE A 480 -2.20 -14.88 -12.81
CA ILE A 480 -1.58 -15.19 -14.09
C ILE A 480 -0.19 -15.75 -13.82
N ASP A 481 0.08 -16.97 -14.31
CA ASP A 481 1.37 -17.66 -14.15
C ASP A 481 1.85 -17.74 -12.67
N GLY A 482 0.87 -17.77 -11.73
CA GLY A 482 1.13 -17.81 -10.28
C GLY A 482 1.28 -16.42 -9.62
N LEU A 483 1.15 -15.34 -10.38
CA LEU A 483 1.20 -13.96 -9.90
C LEU A 483 -0.21 -13.41 -9.73
N PRO A 484 -0.54 -12.80 -8.60
CA PRO A 484 -1.85 -12.20 -8.37
C PRO A 484 -2.13 -11.02 -9.30
N VAL A 485 -3.40 -10.83 -9.63
CA VAL A 485 -3.92 -9.65 -10.33
C VAL A 485 -5.16 -9.17 -9.60
N GLY A 486 -5.25 -7.86 -9.36
CA GLY A 486 -6.36 -7.23 -8.64
C GLY A 486 -7.41 -6.64 -9.56
N ILE A 487 -8.66 -6.63 -9.07
CA ILE A 487 -9.72 -5.76 -9.54
C ILE A 487 -9.79 -4.51 -8.66
N LEU A 488 -9.98 -3.36 -9.28
CA LEU A 488 -10.19 -2.07 -8.63
C LEU A 488 -11.66 -1.68 -8.73
N PHE A 489 -12.21 -1.20 -7.62
CA PHE A 489 -13.49 -0.49 -7.55
C PHE A 489 -13.22 0.94 -7.10
N PHE A 490 -13.78 1.93 -7.77
CA PHE A 490 -13.72 3.32 -7.34
C PHE A 490 -15.04 4.05 -7.61
N ALA A 491 -15.29 5.12 -6.89
CA ALA A 491 -16.55 5.86 -6.96
C ALA A 491 -16.32 7.35 -6.64
N GLU A 492 -17.40 8.12 -6.53
CA GLU A 492 -17.38 9.50 -6.10
C GLU A 492 -16.88 9.66 -4.66
N LYS A 493 -16.57 10.89 -4.28
CA LYS A 493 -16.10 11.28 -2.95
C LYS A 493 -16.99 10.73 -1.83
N TRP A 494 -16.41 10.22 -0.76
CA TRP A 494 -17.10 9.72 0.45
C TRP A 494 -17.94 8.44 0.24
N GLN A 495 -17.61 7.62 -0.75
CA GLN A 495 -18.32 6.37 -1.04
C GLN A 495 -17.58 5.10 -0.55
N GLU A 496 -16.70 5.21 0.45
CA GLU A 496 -15.93 4.07 0.99
C GLU A 496 -16.83 2.93 1.45
N GLY A 497 -17.92 3.24 2.15
CA GLY A 497 -18.88 2.22 2.61
C GLY A 497 -19.48 1.41 1.45
N LYS A 498 -19.86 2.09 0.35
CA LYS A 498 -20.37 1.43 -0.86
C LYS A 498 -19.31 0.54 -1.50
N LEU A 499 -18.07 1.02 -1.59
CA LEU A 499 -16.96 0.23 -2.14
C LEU A 499 -16.64 -0.99 -1.27
N ILE A 500 -16.61 -0.85 0.06
CA ILE A 500 -16.44 -1.95 1.00
C ILE A 500 -17.55 -2.99 0.83
N THR A 501 -18.81 -2.57 0.68
CA THR A 501 -19.95 -3.46 0.45
C THR A 501 -19.76 -4.35 -0.79
N MET A 502 -19.38 -3.75 -1.91
CA MET A 502 -19.17 -4.47 -3.16
C MET A 502 -17.93 -5.37 -3.11
N ALA A 503 -16.81 -4.84 -2.58
CA ALA A 503 -15.57 -5.58 -2.43
C ALA A 503 -15.72 -6.78 -1.49
N TYR A 504 -16.43 -6.63 -0.36
CA TYR A 504 -16.68 -7.73 0.57
C TYR A 504 -17.51 -8.84 -0.07
N THR A 505 -18.59 -8.47 -0.78
CA THR A 505 -19.40 -9.46 -1.50
C THR A 505 -18.55 -10.19 -2.54
N PHE A 506 -17.74 -9.47 -3.32
CA PHE A 506 -16.85 -10.07 -4.32
C PHE A 506 -15.83 -11.02 -3.65
N GLU A 507 -15.17 -10.61 -2.57
CA GLU A 507 -14.20 -11.43 -1.83
C GLU A 507 -14.83 -12.74 -1.32
N GLN A 508 -16.02 -12.65 -0.70
CA GLN A 508 -16.67 -13.81 -0.09
C GLN A 508 -17.24 -14.80 -1.14
N THR A 509 -17.62 -14.31 -2.30
CA THR A 509 -18.17 -15.14 -3.39
C THR A 509 -17.10 -15.60 -4.39
N ASN A 510 -15.93 -14.96 -4.41
CA ASN A 510 -14.80 -15.25 -5.30
C ASN A 510 -13.45 -15.20 -4.57
N PRO A 511 -13.18 -16.09 -3.62
CA PRO A 511 -11.95 -16.05 -2.81
C PRO A 511 -10.71 -16.42 -3.64
N GLN A 512 -10.02 -15.40 -4.17
CA GLN A 512 -8.88 -15.57 -5.08
C GLN A 512 -7.51 -15.44 -4.41
N ARG A 513 -7.45 -15.02 -3.13
CA ARG A 513 -6.18 -14.93 -2.42
C ARG A 513 -5.52 -16.30 -2.30
N LYS A 514 -4.21 -16.36 -2.60
CA LYS A 514 -3.35 -17.52 -2.37
C LYS A 514 -2.21 -17.15 -1.43
N VAL A 515 -1.83 -18.06 -0.55
CA VAL A 515 -0.65 -17.88 0.30
C VAL A 515 0.61 -17.92 -0.57
N PRO A 516 1.51 -16.92 -0.48
CA PRO A 516 2.72 -16.90 -1.28
C PRO A 516 3.70 -18.02 -0.89
N GLN A 517 4.44 -18.55 -1.87
CA GLN A 517 5.35 -19.69 -1.71
C GLN A 517 6.83 -19.31 -1.90
N PHE A 518 7.15 -18.04 -2.11
CA PHE A 518 8.51 -17.53 -2.25
C PHE A 518 9.32 -18.22 -3.36
N LEU A 519 8.72 -18.38 -4.54
CA LEU A 519 9.34 -19.13 -5.64
C LEU A 519 10.52 -18.36 -6.26
N ASN A 520 11.62 -19.08 -6.52
CA ASN A 520 12.68 -18.66 -7.44
C ASN A 520 12.33 -19.20 -8.82
N LYS A 521 12.08 -18.35 -9.81
CA LYS A 521 11.80 -18.75 -11.20
C LYS A 521 12.72 -18.03 -12.16
#